data_e8706cb12afa5c7722c05e93dd397564
#
_entry.id   e8706cb12afa5c7722c05e93dd397564
#
_cell.length_a   1.000
_cell.length_b   1.000
_cell.length_c   1.000
_cell.angle_alpha   90.00
_cell.angle_beta   90.00
_cell.angle_gamma   90.00
#
_symmetry.space_group_name_H-M   'P 1'
#
loop_
_entity.id
_entity.type
_entity.pdbx_description
1 polymer ?
#
loop_
_entity_poly.entity_id
_entity_poly.type
_entity_poly.pdbx_seq_one_letter_code
_entity_poly.pdbx_strand_id
1 'polypeptide(L)'
;SRGLGDVYKRQVPQGAVLSPVLSNAYLNPLDHHMAAEGFQMVRYADDFVILCRTREEAEAALAVVRAWVETQELKLHPEKTHIVDCREESFSFLGYSFRGRLRFPRAKSHRKFVARIRQLTPRKSGESLDFTIQRLNRVTRGWFPYFRHCHWNIFRAYDGLIRRRLRRMLLKRHRRNRKRLSRNQRWPNAYFTAHGYISLSASHVRFVQSKGTY
;
A
#
# COMPACT_ATOMS: atom_id res chain seq x y z
N SER A 1 5.46 18.79 -42.54
CA SER A 1 4.95 17.77 -41.59
C SER A 1 5.96 16.65 -41.34
N ARG A 2 7.20 16.95 -40.89
CA ARG A 2 8.26 15.96 -40.59
C ARG A 2 8.63 15.89 -39.11
N GLY A 3 7.90 16.54 -38.19
CA GLY A 3 8.37 16.71 -36.81
C GLY A 3 7.80 15.78 -35.75
N LEU A 4 6.59 15.24 -35.91
CA LEU A 4 5.92 14.46 -34.86
C LEU A 4 6.19 12.94 -34.92
N GLY A 5 6.48 12.39 -36.11
CA GLY A 5 6.73 10.96 -36.29
C GLY A 5 8.08 10.48 -35.74
N ASP A 6 9.10 11.34 -35.70
CA ASP A 6 10.46 10.97 -35.22
C ASP A 6 10.60 11.03 -33.70
N VAL A 7 9.82 11.84 -33.01
CA VAL A 7 9.84 11.92 -31.55
C VAL A 7 9.24 10.64 -30.93
N TYR A 8 8.19 10.08 -31.53
CA TYR A 8 7.58 8.84 -31.05
C TYR A 8 8.45 7.58 -31.27
N LYS A 9 9.33 7.58 -32.26
CA LYS A 9 10.26 6.46 -32.53
C LYS A 9 11.42 6.38 -31.52
N ARG A 10 11.70 7.45 -30.75
CA ARG A 10 12.77 7.51 -29.74
C ARG A 10 12.29 7.28 -28.29
N GLN A 11 10.99 7.16 -28.09
CA GLN A 11 10.43 6.91 -26.75
C GLN A 11 10.13 5.41 -26.58
N VAL A 12 10.65 4.84 -25.49
CA VAL A 12 10.24 3.49 -25.06
C VAL A 12 8.77 3.56 -24.61
N PRO A 13 7.86 2.69 -25.10
CA PRO A 13 6.47 2.69 -24.68
C PRO A 13 6.35 2.63 -23.16
N GLN A 14 5.54 3.51 -22.58
CA GLN A 14 5.28 3.53 -21.15
C GLN A 14 4.66 2.19 -20.73
N GLY A 15 5.30 1.45 -19.80
CA GLY A 15 4.88 0.12 -19.38
C GLY A 15 5.50 -1.06 -20.15
N ALA A 16 6.50 -0.81 -21.01
CA ALA A 16 7.26 -1.91 -21.62
C ALA A 16 7.96 -2.77 -20.56
N VAL A 17 8.00 -4.07 -20.78
CA VAL A 17 8.59 -5.06 -19.83
C VAL A 17 10.05 -4.75 -19.49
N LEU A 18 10.79 -4.15 -20.41
CA LEU A 18 12.20 -3.76 -20.22
C LEU A 18 12.40 -2.42 -19.49
N SER A 19 11.38 -1.57 -19.38
CA SER A 19 11.50 -0.24 -18.77
C SER A 19 12.08 -0.27 -17.34
N PRO A 20 11.66 -1.17 -16.42
CA PRO A 20 12.25 -1.25 -15.08
C PRO A 20 13.72 -1.71 -15.10
N VAL A 21 14.10 -2.59 -16.03
CA VAL A 21 15.49 -3.07 -16.16
C VAL A 21 16.38 -1.95 -16.67
N LEU A 22 15.95 -1.24 -17.71
CA LEU A 22 16.69 -0.10 -18.26
C LEU A 22 16.81 1.03 -17.22
N SER A 23 15.73 1.34 -16.51
CA SER A 23 15.76 2.32 -15.42
C SER A 23 16.76 1.93 -14.32
N ASN A 24 16.79 0.65 -13.95
CA ASN A 24 17.73 0.15 -12.96
C ASN A 24 19.18 0.22 -13.43
N ALA A 25 19.45 -0.18 -14.67
CA ALA A 25 20.79 -0.10 -15.25
C ALA A 25 21.29 1.35 -15.35
N TYR A 26 20.40 2.26 -15.80
CA TYR A 26 20.74 3.67 -15.98
C TYR A 26 20.96 4.41 -14.66
N LEU A 27 20.17 4.13 -13.62
CA LEU A 27 20.25 4.80 -12.32
C LEU A 27 21.17 4.09 -11.29
N ASN A 28 21.74 2.94 -11.65
CA ASN A 28 22.69 2.24 -10.77
C ASN A 28 23.93 3.08 -10.39
N PRO A 29 24.52 3.89 -11.31
CA PRO A 29 25.62 4.79 -10.94
C PRO A 29 25.20 5.84 -9.88
N LEU A 30 23.95 6.30 -9.88
CA LEU A 30 23.43 7.18 -8.84
C LEU A 30 23.41 6.48 -7.47
N ASP A 31 22.99 5.19 -7.42
CA ASP A 31 23.00 4.43 -6.18
C ASP A 31 24.41 4.35 -5.57
N HIS A 32 25.43 4.07 -6.40
CA HIS A 32 26.81 4.02 -5.96
C HIS A 32 27.36 5.39 -5.58
N HIS A 33 27.03 6.44 -6.32
CA HIS A 33 27.44 7.79 -6.01
C HIS A 33 26.90 8.25 -4.65
N MET A 34 25.61 8.06 -4.40
CA MET A 34 24.98 8.40 -3.12
C MET A 34 25.56 7.59 -1.95
N ALA A 35 25.89 6.32 -2.16
CA ALA A 35 26.53 5.49 -1.16
C ALA A 35 27.96 5.95 -0.86
N ALA A 36 28.74 6.37 -1.87
CA ALA A 36 30.10 6.92 -1.70
C ALA A 36 30.09 8.24 -0.93
N GLU A 37 29.05 9.09 -1.13
CA GLU A 37 28.85 10.31 -0.35
C GLU A 37 28.27 10.05 1.07
N GLY A 38 28.06 8.78 1.44
CA GLY A 38 27.58 8.38 2.76
C GLY A 38 26.07 8.49 2.97
N PHE A 39 25.28 8.75 1.92
CA PHE A 39 23.82 8.85 2.01
C PHE A 39 23.13 7.50 1.88
N GLN A 40 22.16 7.24 2.73
CA GLN A 40 21.33 6.04 2.66
C GLN A 40 20.15 6.25 1.72
N MET A 41 20.29 5.81 0.48
CA MET A 41 19.22 5.85 -0.53
C MET A 41 18.52 4.51 -0.66
N VAL A 42 17.18 4.53 -0.80
CA VAL A 42 16.34 3.37 -1.13
C VAL A 42 15.60 3.69 -2.41
N ARG A 43 15.90 2.98 -3.49
CA ARG A 43 15.32 3.19 -4.81
C ARG A 43 14.52 1.98 -5.29
N TYR A 44 13.44 2.25 -6.00
CA TYR A 44 12.66 1.27 -6.74
C TYR A 44 12.31 1.86 -8.12
N ALA A 45 12.97 1.38 -9.15
CA ALA A 45 12.96 1.95 -10.51
C ALA A 45 13.35 3.45 -10.49
N ASP A 46 12.45 4.34 -10.84
CA ASP A 46 12.61 5.80 -10.83
C ASP A 46 12.18 6.47 -9.52
N ASP A 47 11.45 5.76 -8.66
CA ASP A 47 11.04 6.26 -7.34
C ASP A 47 12.14 5.99 -6.30
N PHE A 48 12.58 7.01 -5.55
CA PHE A 48 13.55 6.83 -4.46
C PHE A 48 13.26 7.72 -3.25
N VAL A 49 13.80 7.33 -2.13
CA VAL A 49 13.85 8.12 -0.89
C VAL A 49 15.27 8.07 -0.31
N ILE A 50 15.71 9.18 0.27
CA ILE A 50 17.00 9.27 0.99
C ILE A 50 16.68 9.50 2.45
N LEU A 51 17.28 8.70 3.33
CA LEU A 51 17.05 8.74 4.77
C LEU A 51 18.12 9.59 5.42
N CYS A 52 17.74 10.74 5.98
CA CYS A 52 18.61 11.70 6.63
C CYS A 52 18.22 11.89 8.09
N ARG A 53 19.16 12.25 8.93
CA ARG A 53 18.94 12.49 10.37
C ARG A 53 18.58 13.94 10.66
N THR A 54 19.12 14.87 9.87
CA THR A 54 18.92 16.31 10.00
C THR A 54 18.43 16.91 8.69
N ARG A 55 17.94 18.13 8.75
CA ARG A 55 17.51 18.89 7.59
C ARG A 55 18.68 19.27 6.70
N GLU A 56 19.79 19.65 7.30
CA GLU A 56 21.03 20.03 6.60
C GLU A 56 21.56 18.85 5.80
N GLU A 57 21.56 17.65 6.38
CA GLU A 57 21.92 16.40 5.68
C GLU A 57 20.97 16.14 4.49
N ALA A 58 19.68 16.40 4.64
CA ALA A 58 18.71 16.22 3.56
C ALA A 58 18.89 17.25 2.43
N GLU A 59 19.24 18.49 2.76
CA GLU A 59 19.55 19.55 1.79
C GLU A 59 20.84 19.24 1.04
N ALA A 60 21.88 18.75 1.72
CA ALA A 60 23.11 18.30 1.09
C ALA A 60 22.86 17.10 0.15
N ALA A 61 22.11 16.09 0.60
CA ALA A 61 21.74 14.95 -0.23
C ALA A 61 20.97 15.37 -1.49
N LEU A 62 20.05 16.32 -1.36
CA LEU A 62 19.30 16.86 -2.49
C LEU A 62 20.19 17.59 -3.48
N ALA A 63 21.20 18.35 -2.99
CA ALA A 63 22.17 19.03 -3.84
C ALA A 63 23.02 18.04 -4.65
N VAL A 64 23.51 16.97 -4.01
CA VAL A 64 24.26 15.89 -4.68
C VAL A 64 23.43 15.22 -5.77
N VAL A 65 22.16 14.86 -5.47
CA VAL A 65 21.26 14.26 -6.46
C VAL A 65 21.02 15.21 -7.63
N ARG A 66 20.79 16.51 -7.38
CA ARG A 66 20.57 17.51 -8.43
C ARG A 66 21.77 17.62 -9.36
N ALA A 67 22.96 17.77 -8.81
CA ALA A 67 24.19 17.85 -9.58
C ALA A 67 24.39 16.62 -10.47
N TRP A 68 24.18 15.41 -9.91
CA TRP A 68 24.30 14.18 -10.68
C TRP A 68 23.26 14.10 -11.80
N VAL A 69 21.99 14.39 -11.51
CA VAL A 69 20.87 14.31 -12.48
C VAL A 69 21.09 15.30 -13.63
N GLU A 70 21.61 16.51 -13.35
CA GLU A 70 21.95 17.51 -14.36
C GLU A 70 23.06 17.01 -15.30
N THR A 71 24.10 16.36 -14.78
CA THR A 71 25.18 15.77 -15.61
C THR A 71 24.68 14.66 -16.54
N GLN A 72 23.57 14.02 -16.17
CA GLN A 72 22.95 12.94 -16.96
C GLN A 72 21.80 13.44 -17.87
N GLU A 73 21.65 14.74 -18.04
CA GLU A 73 20.58 15.38 -18.82
C GLU A 73 19.16 14.97 -18.37
N LEU A 74 19.01 14.54 -17.11
CA LEU A 74 17.74 14.20 -16.49
C LEU A 74 17.15 15.41 -15.73
N LYS A 75 15.88 15.32 -15.39
CA LYS A 75 15.20 16.36 -14.60
C LYS A 75 14.44 15.73 -13.43
N LEU A 76 14.66 16.25 -12.24
CA LEU A 76 13.84 15.95 -11.08
C LEU A 76 12.46 16.59 -11.25
N HIS A 77 11.41 15.87 -10.89
CA HIS A 77 10.06 16.42 -10.94
C HIS A 77 9.87 17.42 -9.78
N PRO A 78 9.63 18.72 -10.05
CA PRO A 78 9.67 19.77 -9.02
C PRO A 78 8.64 19.57 -7.91
N GLU A 79 7.41 19.13 -8.26
CA GLU A 79 6.33 18.93 -7.28
C GLU A 79 6.45 17.62 -6.48
N LYS A 80 7.22 16.64 -6.97
CA LYS A 80 7.38 15.33 -6.29
C LYS A 80 8.65 15.24 -5.48
N THR A 81 9.65 16.09 -5.77
CA THR A 81 10.94 16.09 -5.08
C THR A 81 10.91 17.14 -3.98
N HIS A 82 10.83 16.69 -2.73
CA HIS A 82 10.75 17.57 -1.57
C HIS A 82 11.32 16.91 -0.32
N ILE A 83 11.79 17.72 0.61
CA ILE A 83 12.28 17.28 1.92
C ILE A 83 11.09 17.27 2.88
N VAL A 84 10.95 16.19 3.64
CA VAL A 84 9.85 16.00 4.62
C VAL A 84 10.43 15.62 5.98
N ASP A 85 10.05 16.32 7.04
CA ASP A 85 10.23 15.80 8.39
C ASP A 85 9.13 14.79 8.69
N CYS A 86 9.49 13.52 8.70
CA CYS A 86 8.54 12.43 8.91
C CYS A 86 7.91 12.41 10.31
N ARG A 87 8.39 13.19 11.28
CA ARG A 87 7.79 13.36 12.60
C ARG A 87 6.57 14.28 12.56
N GLU A 88 6.61 15.28 11.70
CA GLU A 88 5.55 16.28 11.55
C GLU A 88 4.58 15.91 10.41
N GLU A 89 5.12 15.53 9.26
CA GLU A 89 4.34 15.22 8.06
C GLU A 89 4.47 13.76 7.66
N SER A 90 3.53 13.30 6.84
CA SER A 90 3.58 11.97 6.24
C SER A 90 4.02 12.05 4.79
N PHE A 91 4.94 11.16 4.39
CA PHE A 91 5.28 10.96 2.98
C PHE A 91 4.80 9.59 2.47
N SER A 92 4.68 9.47 1.16
CA SER A 92 4.23 8.23 0.51
C SER A 92 5.32 7.63 -0.35
N PHE A 93 5.61 6.34 -0.14
CA PHE A 93 6.56 5.57 -0.95
C PHE A 93 6.03 4.15 -1.16
N LEU A 94 6.11 3.63 -2.38
CA LEU A 94 5.69 2.28 -2.75
C LEU A 94 4.31 1.87 -2.19
N GLY A 95 3.32 2.74 -2.30
CA GLY A 95 1.95 2.43 -1.84
C GLY A 95 1.72 2.51 -0.34
N TYR A 96 2.77 2.76 0.45
CA TYR A 96 2.70 3.08 1.87
C TYR A 96 2.67 4.57 2.11
N SER A 97 2.16 4.98 3.27
CA SER A 97 2.32 6.29 3.89
C SER A 97 3.11 6.10 5.20
N PHE A 98 4.16 6.87 5.36
CA PHE A 98 5.06 6.84 6.53
C PHE A 98 4.83 8.10 7.36
N ARG A 99 4.70 7.94 8.69
CA ARG A 99 4.65 9.03 9.65
C ARG A 99 5.42 8.62 10.91
N GLY A 100 6.55 9.25 11.16
CA GLY A 100 7.49 8.80 12.18
C GLY A 100 7.87 7.33 11.93
N ARG A 101 7.70 6.50 12.95
CA ARG A 101 7.96 5.04 12.85
C ARG A 101 6.77 4.22 12.34
N LEU A 102 5.64 4.87 12.07
CA LEU A 102 4.40 4.19 11.70
C LEU A 102 4.27 4.08 10.17
N ARG A 103 3.73 2.96 9.72
CA ARG A 103 3.46 2.66 8.32
C ARG A 103 1.99 2.35 8.13
N PHE A 104 1.38 2.99 7.13
CA PHE A 104 -0.03 2.82 6.76
C PHE A 104 -0.14 2.59 5.25
N PRO A 105 -1.22 2.00 4.74
CA PRO A 105 -1.48 2.03 3.31
C PRO A 105 -1.74 3.48 2.86
N ARG A 106 -1.13 3.91 1.76
CA ARG A 106 -1.40 5.22 1.16
C ARG A 106 -2.91 5.40 0.92
N ALA A 107 -3.40 6.63 1.00
CA ALA A 107 -4.84 6.95 0.86
C ALA A 107 -5.50 6.34 -0.38
N LYS A 108 -4.79 6.32 -1.53
CA LYS A 108 -5.25 5.68 -2.77
C LYS A 108 -5.38 4.15 -2.60
N SER A 109 -4.38 3.51 -1.95
CA SER A 109 -4.38 2.05 -1.67
C SER A 109 -5.48 1.67 -0.70
N HIS A 110 -5.67 2.46 0.36
CA HIS A 110 -6.77 2.31 1.32
C HIS A 110 -8.13 2.39 0.63
N ARG A 111 -8.37 3.47 -0.14
CA ARG A 111 -9.64 3.65 -0.88
C ARG A 111 -9.93 2.49 -1.82
N LYS A 112 -8.92 2.03 -2.59
CA LYS A 112 -9.06 0.88 -3.50
C LYS A 112 -9.44 -0.40 -2.76
N PHE A 113 -8.79 -0.70 -1.64
CA PHE A 113 -9.08 -1.88 -0.82
C PHE A 113 -10.50 -1.83 -0.23
N VAL A 114 -10.88 -0.70 0.38
CA VAL A 114 -12.22 -0.50 0.95
C VAL A 114 -13.31 -0.58 -0.13
N ALA A 115 -13.08 0.01 -1.31
CA ALA A 115 -14.00 -0.08 -2.44
C ALA A 115 -14.21 -1.54 -2.87
N ARG A 116 -13.11 -2.33 -2.95
CA ARG A 116 -13.20 -3.75 -3.29
C ARG A 116 -13.99 -4.56 -2.26
N ILE A 117 -13.76 -4.33 -0.96
CA ILE A 117 -14.58 -4.95 0.10
C ILE A 117 -16.06 -4.58 -0.05
N ARG A 118 -16.36 -3.30 -0.34
CA ARG A 118 -17.74 -2.83 -0.55
C ARG A 118 -18.39 -3.52 -1.74
N GLN A 119 -17.69 -3.66 -2.83
CA GLN A 119 -18.14 -4.34 -4.05
C GLN A 119 -18.48 -5.81 -3.78
N LEU A 120 -17.64 -6.52 -3.00
CA LEU A 120 -17.83 -7.94 -2.66
C LEU A 120 -18.93 -8.18 -1.62
N THR A 121 -19.39 -7.14 -0.95
CA THR A 121 -20.40 -7.24 0.12
C THR A 121 -21.59 -6.32 -0.13
N PRO A 122 -22.30 -6.45 -1.25
CA PRO A 122 -23.48 -5.65 -1.51
C PRO A 122 -24.57 -5.99 -0.50
N ARG A 123 -25.38 -5.00 -0.11
CA ARG A 123 -26.47 -5.20 0.87
C ARG A 123 -27.54 -6.15 0.36
N LYS A 124 -27.80 -6.13 -0.95
CA LYS A 124 -28.70 -7.05 -1.65
C LYS A 124 -27.83 -8.03 -2.43
N SER A 125 -27.56 -9.19 -1.87
CA SER A 125 -26.83 -10.26 -2.55
C SER A 125 -27.61 -11.55 -2.40
N GLY A 126 -27.76 -12.29 -3.50
CA GLY A 126 -28.29 -13.66 -3.51
C GLY A 126 -27.24 -14.73 -3.12
N GLU A 127 -25.96 -14.35 -3.08
CA GLU A 127 -24.84 -15.27 -2.81
C GLU A 127 -24.86 -15.76 -1.36
N SER A 128 -24.42 -17.00 -1.10
CA SER A 128 -24.30 -17.55 0.26
C SER A 128 -23.27 -16.75 1.07
N LEU A 129 -23.34 -16.85 2.41
CA LEU A 129 -22.36 -16.22 3.30
C LEU A 129 -20.97 -16.78 3.05
N ASP A 130 -20.87 -18.10 2.94
CA ASP A 130 -19.59 -18.82 2.77
C ASP A 130 -18.93 -18.42 1.44
N PHE A 131 -19.69 -18.32 0.36
CA PHE A 131 -19.19 -17.86 -0.94
C PHE A 131 -18.67 -16.41 -0.86
N THR A 132 -19.42 -15.53 -0.20
CA THR A 132 -18.99 -14.13 0.03
C THR A 132 -17.69 -14.08 0.84
N ILE A 133 -17.56 -14.89 1.90
CA ILE A 133 -16.36 -15.00 2.74
C ILE A 133 -15.18 -15.54 1.93
N GLN A 134 -15.37 -16.56 1.11
CA GLN A 134 -14.29 -17.08 0.24
C GLN A 134 -13.75 -16.00 -0.71
N ARG A 135 -14.63 -15.21 -1.32
CA ARG A 135 -14.23 -14.09 -2.19
C ARG A 135 -13.48 -13.00 -1.42
N LEU A 136 -13.94 -12.66 -0.21
CA LEU A 136 -13.24 -11.73 0.68
C LEU A 136 -11.85 -12.25 1.06
N ASN A 137 -11.76 -13.51 1.46
CA ASN A 137 -10.48 -14.14 1.83
C ASN A 137 -9.48 -14.12 0.66
N ARG A 138 -9.93 -14.32 -0.58
CA ARG A 138 -9.08 -14.24 -1.77
C ARG A 138 -8.46 -12.84 -1.93
N VAL A 139 -9.25 -11.79 -1.70
CA VAL A 139 -8.78 -10.41 -1.76
C VAL A 139 -7.86 -10.07 -0.58
N THR A 140 -8.23 -10.47 0.65
CA THR A 140 -7.43 -10.18 1.85
C THR A 140 -6.11 -10.94 1.85
N ARG A 141 -6.07 -12.19 1.36
CA ARG A 141 -4.85 -12.99 1.18
C ARG A 141 -3.89 -12.35 0.16
N GLY A 142 -4.38 -11.78 -0.93
CA GLY A 142 -3.53 -11.07 -1.90
C GLY A 142 -3.04 -9.72 -1.39
N TRP A 143 -3.84 -9.04 -0.56
CA TRP A 143 -3.51 -7.72 -0.04
C TRP A 143 -2.56 -7.77 1.17
N PHE A 144 -2.75 -8.72 2.09
CA PHE A 144 -2.03 -8.80 3.35
C PHE A 144 -0.50 -8.96 3.20
N PRO A 145 0.05 -9.84 2.33
CA PRO A 145 1.50 -10.01 2.21
C PRO A 145 2.24 -8.73 1.86
N TYR A 146 1.62 -7.89 1.04
CA TYR A 146 2.20 -6.59 0.68
C TYR A 146 2.15 -5.60 1.84
N PHE A 147 1.01 -5.47 2.52
CA PHE A 147 0.79 -4.47 3.57
C PHE A 147 1.00 -4.98 5.00
N ARG A 148 1.54 -6.19 5.20
CA ARG A 148 1.74 -6.82 6.52
C ARG A 148 2.63 -6.02 7.48
N HIS A 149 3.43 -5.09 6.96
CA HIS A 149 4.30 -4.20 7.74
C HIS A 149 3.60 -2.92 8.23
N CYS A 150 2.33 -2.73 7.90
CA CYS A 150 1.53 -1.63 8.43
C CYS A 150 1.28 -1.77 9.93
N HIS A 151 0.96 -0.63 10.56
CA HIS A 151 0.57 -0.59 11.96
C HIS A 151 -0.66 -1.47 12.22
N TRP A 152 -0.66 -2.23 13.30
CA TRP A 152 -1.66 -3.26 13.63
C TRP A 152 -3.11 -2.76 13.67
N ASN A 153 -3.34 -1.48 14.05
CA ASN A 153 -4.67 -0.88 14.09
C ASN A 153 -5.41 -0.92 12.75
N ILE A 154 -4.68 -0.88 11.63
CA ILE A 154 -5.26 -0.94 10.27
C ILE A 154 -5.98 -2.27 10.06
N PHE A 155 -5.39 -3.36 10.50
CA PHE A 155 -5.98 -4.70 10.32
C PHE A 155 -7.24 -4.86 11.17
N ARG A 156 -7.23 -4.32 12.40
CA ARG A 156 -8.45 -4.28 13.25
C ARG A 156 -9.55 -3.45 12.62
N ALA A 157 -9.22 -2.30 12.04
CA ALA A 157 -10.17 -1.43 11.37
C ALA A 157 -10.80 -2.12 10.14
N TYR A 158 -10.01 -2.82 9.33
CA TYR A 158 -10.50 -3.57 8.17
C TYR A 158 -11.33 -4.79 8.57
N ASP A 159 -10.92 -5.55 9.57
CA ASP A 159 -11.74 -6.63 10.12
C ASP A 159 -13.08 -6.12 10.62
N GLY A 160 -13.08 -4.99 11.34
CA GLY A 160 -14.29 -4.33 11.80
C GLY A 160 -15.19 -3.88 10.65
N LEU A 161 -14.61 -3.32 9.58
CA LEU A 161 -15.36 -2.95 8.37
C LEU A 161 -16.01 -4.16 7.72
N ILE A 162 -15.24 -5.23 7.48
CA ILE A 162 -15.71 -6.47 6.83
C ILE A 162 -16.87 -7.08 7.64
N ARG A 163 -16.68 -7.28 8.94
CA ARG A 163 -17.71 -7.86 9.83
C ARG A 163 -18.98 -7.02 9.89
N ARG A 164 -18.86 -5.68 9.94
CA ARG A 164 -20.03 -4.78 9.87
C ARG A 164 -20.81 -4.94 8.56
N ARG A 165 -20.10 -5.12 7.45
CA ARG A 165 -20.74 -5.31 6.13
C ARG A 165 -21.42 -6.67 6.02
N LEU A 166 -20.77 -7.74 6.47
CA LEU A 166 -21.37 -9.09 6.52
C LEU A 166 -22.64 -9.11 7.40
N ARG A 167 -22.60 -8.47 8.59
CA ARG A 167 -23.79 -8.32 9.43
C ARG A 167 -24.92 -7.55 8.76
N ARG A 168 -24.61 -6.50 8.00
CA ARG A 168 -25.61 -5.75 7.21
C ARG A 168 -26.27 -6.60 6.13
N MET A 169 -25.49 -7.46 5.48
CA MET A 169 -25.99 -8.39 4.47
C MET A 169 -26.92 -9.43 5.10
N LEU A 170 -26.50 -10.06 6.22
CA LEU A 170 -27.30 -11.02 6.97
C LEU A 170 -28.59 -10.39 7.52
N LEU A 171 -28.51 -9.18 8.06
CA LEU A 171 -29.68 -8.46 8.57
C LEU A 171 -30.75 -8.22 7.48
N LYS A 172 -30.33 -7.97 6.25
CA LYS A 172 -31.28 -7.82 5.11
C LYS A 172 -31.96 -9.14 4.75
N ARG A 173 -31.21 -10.26 4.79
CA ARG A 173 -31.74 -11.60 4.50
C ARG A 173 -32.74 -12.08 5.56
N HIS A 174 -32.43 -11.85 6.84
CA HIS A 174 -33.23 -12.31 7.98
C HIS A 174 -34.20 -11.25 8.49
N ARG A 175 -34.76 -10.41 7.60
CA ARG A 175 -35.60 -9.26 7.96
C ARG A 175 -36.88 -9.66 8.76
N ARG A 176 -37.41 -10.85 8.55
CA ARG A 176 -38.64 -11.36 9.24
C ARG A 176 -38.37 -11.75 10.71
N ASN A 177 -37.14 -12.06 11.09
CA ASN A 177 -36.78 -12.58 12.43
C ASN A 177 -36.07 -11.52 13.26
N ARG A 178 -36.73 -10.39 13.56
CA ARG A 178 -36.20 -9.33 14.43
C ARG A 178 -36.38 -9.73 15.92
N LYS A 179 -35.53 -10.62 16.43
CA LYS A 179 -35.41 -10.80 17.87
C LYS A 179 -34.70 -9.60 18.49
N ARG A 180 -34.93 -9.33 19.80
CA ARG A 180 -34.38 -8.21 20.62
C ARG A 180 -32.84 -8.11 20.67
N LEU A 181 -32.10 -9.09 20.14
CA LEU A 181 -30.65 -9.14 20.22
C LEU A 181 -29.99 -8.10 19.31
N SER A 182 -28.93 -7.47 19.78
CA SER A 182 -28.07 -6.60 18.99
C SER A 182 -27.44 -7.38 17.83
N ARG A 183 -26.99 -6.67 16.77
CA ARG A 183 -26.34 -7.31 15.60
C ARG A 183 -25.09 -8.09 15.98
N ASN A 184 -24.33 -7.61 16.99
CA ASN A 184 -23.10 -8.25 17.45
C ASN A 184 -23.39 -9.51 18.27
N GLN A 185 -24.45 -9.53 19.07
CA GLN A 185 -24.90 -10.72 19.80
C GLN A 185 -25.45 -11.78 18.87
N ARG A 186 -26.20 -11.38 17.85
CA ARG A 186 -26.78 -12.32 16.87
C ARG A 186 -25.74 -12.97 15.97
N TRP A 187 -24.72 -12.22 15.57
CA TRP A 187 -23.60 -12.72 14.76
C TRP A 187 -22.28 -12.24 15.38
N PRO A 188 -21.79 -12.92 16.41
CA PRO A 188 -20.51 -12.60 17.05
C PRO A 188 -19.35 -12.80 16.07
N ASN A 189 -18.17 -12.31 16.39
CA ASN A 189 -17.01 -12.44 15.53
C ASN A 189 -16.65 -13.90 15.23
N ALA A 190 -16.80 -14.78 16.22
CA ALA A 190 -16.58 -16.22 16.10
C ALA A 190 -17.48 -16.88 15.02
N TYR A 191 -18.72 -16.38 14.85
CA TYR A 191 -19.61 -16.85 13.80
C TYR A 191 -18.99 -16.76 12.40
N PHE A 192 -18.35 -15.63 12.08
CA PHE A 192 -17.70 -15.46 10.78
C PHE A 192 -16.42 -16.30 10.65
N THR A 193 -15.71 -16.51 11.75
CA THR A 193 -14.55 -17.41 11.77
C THR A 193 -14.97 -18.87 11.53
N ALA A 194 -16.07 -19.31 12.12
CA ALA A 194 -16.64 -20.65 11.87
C ALA A 194 -17.08 -20.83 10.40
N HIS A 195 -17.52 -19.75 9.72
CA HIS A 195 -17.77 -19.72 8.28
C HIS A 195 -16.49 -19.50 7.43
N GLY A 196 -15.31 -19.67 8.02
CA GLY A 196 -14.02 -19.63 7.31
C GLY A 196 -13.45 -18.23 7.05
N TYR A 197 -13.97 -17.17 7.72
CA TYR A 197 -13.39 -15.84 7.59
C TYR A 197 -11.99 -15.76 8.22
N ILE A 198 -10.99 -15.35 7.42
CA ILE A 198 -9.62 -15.17 7.85
C ILE A 198 -9.41 -13.73 8.27
N SER A 199 -9.21 -13.51 9.58
CA SER A 199 -8.97 -12.18 10.15
C SER A 199 -7.58 -11.66 9.75
N LEU A 200 -7.52 -10.43 9.27
CA LEU A 200 -6.28 -9.71 8.99
C LEU A 200 -5.47 -9.47 10.27
N SER A 201 -6.14 -9.15 11.37
CA SER A 201 -5.49 -8.97 12.68
C SER A 201 -4.84 -10.26 13.16
N ALA A 202 -5.52 -11.41 13.04
CA ALA A 202 -4.95 -12.70 13.42
C ALA A 202 -3.78 -13.09 12.51
N SER A 203 -3.85 -12.77 11.22
CA SER A 203 -2.75 -12.97 10.27
C SER A 203 -1.54 -12.12 10.63
N HIS A 204 -1.75 -10.87 11.07
CA HIS A 204 -0.68 -9.97 11.51
C HIS A 204 -0.01 -10.47 12.80
N VAL A 205 -0.78 -10.93 13.78
CA VAL A 205 -0.22 -11.51 15.03
C VAL A 205 0.69 -12.69 14.69
N ARG A 206 0.23 -13.62 13.85
CA ARG A 206 1.07 -14.76 13.41
C ARG A 206 2.34 -14.32 12.70
N PHE A 207 2.25 -13.30 11.83
CA PHE A 207 3.41 -12.75 11.14
C PHE A 207 4.42 -12.12 12.11
N VAL A 208 3.98 -11.39 13.13
CA VAL A 208 4.86 -10.80 14.14
C VAL A 208 5.53 -11.88 14.99
N GLN A 209 4.75 -12.88 15.42
CA GLN A 209 5.28 -14.02 16.20
C GLN A 209 6.34 -14.82 15.41
N SER A 210 6.13 -15.05 14.12
CA SER A 210 7.11 -15.76 13.29
C SER A 210 8.44 -15.00 13.09
N LYS A 211 8.48 -13.69 13.36
CA LYS A 211 9.71 -12.86 13.34
C LYS A 211 10.41 -12.76 14.69
N GLY A 212 9.71 -13.03 15.79
CA GLY A 212 10.25 -12.96 17.15
C GLY A 212 10.95 -14.23 17.62
N THR A 213 11.10 -15.23 16.76
CA THR A 213 11.73 -16.53 17.09
C THR A 213 13.19 -16.60 16.57
N TYR A 214 13.90 -15.45 16.53
CA TYR A 214 15.35 -15.42 16.30
C TYR A 214 16.07 -14.79 17.48
#